data_88e248c73931b580d979eed8537f52f2
#
_entry.id   88e248c73931b580d979eed8537f52f2
#
_cell.length_a   1.000
_cell.length_b   1.000
_cell.length_c   1.000
_cell.angle_alpha   90.00
_cell.angle_beta   90.00
_cell.angle_gamma   90.00
#
_symmetry.space_group_name_H-M   'P 1'
#
loop_
_entity.id
_entity.type
_entity.pdbx_description
1 polymer ?
#
loop_
_entity_poly.entity_id
_entity_poly.type
_entity_poly.pdbx_seq_one_letter_code
_entity_poly.pdbx_strand_id
1 'polypeptide(L)'
;MALSGSEWLDAQYAVIGAALIEPKLVDRILAETRETDYTGACKSVYEAMRDIRQDGQPADVVTIAARLSKEHKAFLAELMEVTPTAAHVDAYIGVCREQAKLAALRSLGVQLSGVETLSDAAPMLTAANGLMADRQSLRAAGMADCLKSFFDRHTGDKTYLPWPITALTDNLFVEPGDLVILGGYPSAGKSALALQCAWLWGGNYRVGIYSLETSEGKLFDRLAALITGIDMARIKRNQLTDADWTEIAAASAEISARSIEIIPAAGMSVSEIQAIATNRGHEIVIVDYLQILRGEGKSRVEAVTNISMALHTMSQATGKIVVALSQLSRKGDDAAPTMASLRESGQIEQDADVVMLLYLEDERKPNGPRLLRIAKNKEGERPGVKLEFDGAHQVFYRSAGNLAEPKPRRRQPSPAQTSMYDLPDDTPVPF
;
A
#
# COMPACT_ATOMS: atom_id res chain seq x y z
N MET A 1 -27.67 -11.03 4.75
CA MET A 1 -29.03 -11.07 4.18
C MET A 1 -28.94 -10.35 2.84
N ALA A 2 -29.16 -11.00 1.70
CA ALA A 2 -29.06 -10.34 0.40
C ALA A 2 -30.27 -9.40 0.27
N LEU A 3 -30.02 -8.12 0.11
CA LEU A 3 -31.04 -7.10 -0.16
C LEU A 3 -31.79 -7.45 -1.45
N SER A 4 -33.09 -7.29 -1.45
CA SER A 4 -33.93 -7.57 -2.62
C SER A 4 -33.72 -6.48 -3.70
N GLY A 5 -34.06 -6.76 -4.96
CA GLY A 5 -33.95 -5.74 -6.02
C GLY A 5 -34.80 -4.48 -5.77
N SER A 6 -35.81 -4.56 -4.89
CA SER A 6 -36.62 -3.41 -4.46
C SER A 6 -35.83 -2.47 -3.56
N GLU A 7 -35.01 -2.99 -2.64
CA GLU A 7 -34.22 -2.15 -1.70
C GLU A 7 -33.15 -1.31 -2.41
N TRP A 8 -32.62 -1.80 -3.53
CA TRP A 8 -31.70 -0.98 -4.34
C TRP A 8 -32.43 0.17 -5.04
N LEU A 9 -33.63 -0.09 -5.56
CA LEU A 9 -34.43 0.96 -6.21
C LEU A 9 -34.89 2.00 -5.18
N ASP A 10 -35.32 1.57 -3.99
CA ASP A 10 -35.69 2.45 -2.89
C ASP A 10 -34.52 3.33 -2.44
N ALA A 11 -33.30 2.79 -2.39
CA ALA A 11 -32.10 3.56 -2.09
C ALA A 11 -31.77 4.60 -3.17
N GLN A 12 -31.92 4.27 -4.47
CA GLN A 12 -31.77 5.22 -5.56
C GLN A 12 -32.80 6.37 -5.45
N TYR A 13 -34.05 6.03 -5.15
CA TYR A 13 -35.13 7.01 -4.96
C TYR A 13 -34.79 7.95 -3.80
N ALA A 14 -34.31 7.41 -2.67
CA ALA A 14 -33.93 8.22 -1.52
C ALA A 14 -32.74 9.15 -1.81
N VAL A 15 -31.72 8.70 -2.56
CA VAL A 15 -30.55 9.54 -2.90
C VAL A 15 -30.93 10.66 -3.86
N ILE A 16 -31.62 10.32 -4.95
CA ILE A 16 -32.05 11.33 -5.94
C ILE A 16 -33.11 12.26 -5.36
N GLY A 17 -34.09 11.73 -4.60
CA GLY A 17 -35.08 12.54 -3.91
C GLY A 17 -34.48 13.49 -2.89
N ALA A 18 -33.45 13.06 -2.14
CA ALA A 18 -32.72 13.95 -1.23
C ALA A 18 -32.06 15.13 -1.97
N ALA A 19 -31.50 14.90 -3.16
CA ALA A 19 -30.94 15.96 -4.01
C ALA A 19 -32.01 16.97 -4.48
N LEU A 20 -33.22 16.49 -4.73
CA LEU A 20 -34.34 17.36 -5.15
C LEU A 20 -34.89 18.20 -3.98
N ILE A 21 -34.90 17.64 -2.76
CA ILE A 21 -35.37 18.30 -1.54
C ILE A 21 -34.31 19.31 -1.06
N GLU A 22 -33.02 18.93 -1.09
CA GLU A 22 -31.92 19.75 -0.63
C GLU A 22 -30.85 19.88 -1.74
N PRO A 23 -30.95 20.88 -2.63
CA PRO A 23 -30.05 21.06 -3.77
C PRO A 23 -28.56 21.17 -3.43
N LYS A 24 -28.23 21.52 -2.17
CA LYS A 24 -26.83 21.52 -1.69
C LYS A 24 -26.18 20.15 -1.70
N LEU A 25 -26.97 19.07 -1.66
CA LEU A 25 -26.47 17.68 -1.70
C LEU A 25 -26.06 17.24 -3.11
N VAL A 26 -26.48 17.95 -4.16
CA VAL A 26 -26.19 17.58 -5.56
C VAL A 26 -24.69 17.43 -5.78
N ASP A 27 -23.87 18.41 -5.39
CA ASP A 27 -22.43 18.38 -5.59
C ASP A 27 -21.78 17.19 -4.85
N ARG A 28 -22.28 16.89 -3.67
CA ARG A 28 -21.82 15.76 -2.87
C ARG A 28 -22.20 14.42 -3.51
N ILE A 29 -23.45 14.27 -3.94
CA ILE A 29 -23.93 13.05 -4.60
C ILE A 29 -23.14 12.83 -5.89
N LEU A 30 -22.92 13.85 -6.70
CA LEU A 30 -22.10 13.76 -7.92
C LEU A 30 -20.63 13.40 -7.64
N ALA A 31 -20.09 13.83 -6.50
CA ALA A 31 -18.73 13.49 -6.10
C ALA A 31 -18.60 12.04 -5.56
N GLU A 32 -19.62 11.55 -4.86
CA GLU A 32 -19.59 10.26 -4.17
C GLU A 32 -20.17 9.09 -4.97
N THR A 33 -20.94 9.37 -6.05
CA THR A 33 -21.59 8.34 -6.88
C THR A 33 -21.26 8.52 -8.36
N ARG A 34 -21.60 7.52 -9.13
CA ARG A 34 -21.41 7.50 -10.59
C ARG A 34 -22.73 7.20 -11.29
N GLU A 35 -22.78 7.53 -12.56
CA GLU A 35 -23.89 7.21 -13.45
C GLU A 35 -24.28 5.71 -13.41
N THR A 36 -23.27 4.85 -13.25
CA THR A 36 -23.44 3.38 -13.16
C THR A 36 -24.09 2.90 -11.87
N ASP A 37 -24.17 3.76 -10.85
CA ASP A 37 -24.79 3.43 -9.56
C ASP A 37 -26.32 3.55 -9.61
N TYR A 38 -26.83 4.09 -10.71
CA TYR A 38 -28.25 4.34 -10.95
C TYR A 38 -28.78 3.60 -12.18
N THR A 39 -30.08 3.35 -12.18
CA THR A 39 -30.78 2.67 -13.28
C THR A 39 -32.05 3.42 -13.69
N GLY A 40 -32.50 3.18 -14.92
CA GLY A 40 -33.78 3.72 -15.42
C GLY A 40 -33.91 5.23 -15.28
N ALA A 41 -35.04 5.70 -14.75
CA ALA A 41 -35.34 7.12 -14.58
C ALA A 41 -34.38 7.82 -13.60
N CYS A 42 -33.91 7.14 -12.52
CA CYS A 42 -32.94 7.69 -11.60
C CYS A 42 -31.61 8.06 -12.30
N LYS A 43 -31.16 7.21 -13.23
CA LYS A 43 -29.98 7.48 -14.04
C LYS A 43 -30.16 8.75 -14.89
N SER A 44 -31.32 8.91 -15.55
CA SER A 44 -31.61 10.10 -16.36
C SER A 44 -31.65 11.38 -15.52
N VAL A 45 -32.14 11.31 -14.28
CA VAL A 45 -32.13 12.45 -13.35
C VAL A 45 -30.69 12.77 -12.91
N TYR A 46 -29.90 11.76 -12.61
CA TYR A 46 -28.48 11.91 -12.25
C TYR A 46 -27.68 12.58 -13.38
N GLU A 47 -27.85 12.12 -14.62
CA GLU A 47 -27.23 12.71 -15.83
C GLU A 47 -27.61 14.18 -15.98
N ALA A 48 -28.90 14.52 -15.82
CA ALA A 48 -29.36 15.89 -15.88
C ALA A 48 -28.73 16.77 -14.79
N MET A 49 -28.63 16.27 -13.55
CA MET A 49 -27.95 16.99 -12.45
C MET A 49 -26.49 17.24 -12.79
N ARG A 50 -25.78 16.24 -13.29
CA ARG A 50 -24.37 16.35 -13.70
C ARG A 50 -24.18 17.40 -14.79
N ASP A 51 -24.96 17.33 -15.85
CA ASP A 51 -24.85 18.23 -17.00
C ASP A 51 -25.15 19.68 -16.62
N ILE A 52 -26.16 19.91 -15.77
CA ILE A 52 -26.46 21.25 -15.22
C ILE A 52 -25.29 21.82 -14.42
N ARG A 53 -24.66 20.98 -13.58
CA ARG A 53 -23.51 21.42 -12.77
C ARG A 53 -22.26 21.65 -13.62
N GLN A 54 -22.05 20.88 -14.68
CA GLN A 54 -20.98 21.11 -15.66
C GLN A 54 -21.17 22.43 -16.42
N ASP A 55 -22.42 22.83 -16.68
CA ASP A 55 -22.76 24.14 -17.28
C ASP A 55 -22.65 25.31 -16.27
N GLY A 56 -22.23 25.04 -15.01
CA GLY A 56 -22.10 26.04 -13.96
C GLY A 56 -23.42 26.57 -13.40
N GLN A 57 -24.54 25.88 -13.66
CA GLN A 57 -25.88 26.29 -13.25
C GLN A 57 -26.29 25.60 -11.91
N PRO A 58 -27.17 26.20 -11.12
CA PRO A 58 -27.74 25.56 -9.94
C PRO A 58 -28.64 24.40 -10.38
N ALA A 59 -28.42 23.22 -9.80
CA ALA A 59 -29.24 22.03 -10.05
C ALA A 59 -30.35 21.95 -8.97
N ASP A 60 -31.49 22.48 -9.29
CA ASP A 60 -32.73 22.38 -8.51
C ASP A 60 -33.82 21.67 -9.29
N VAL A 61 -34.99 21.43 -8.65
CA VAL A 61 -36.09 20.71 -9.27
C VAL A 61 -36.54 21.32 -10.59
N VAL A 62 -36.50 22.67 -10.71
CA VAL A 62 -36.97 23.39 -11.90
C VAL A 62 -35.96 23.21 -13.06
N THR A 63 -34.70 23.42 -12.78
CA THR A 63 -33.61 23.28 -13.76
C THR A 63 -33.45 21.83 -14.22
N ILE A 64 -33.56 20.87 -13.31
CA ILE A 64 -33.53 19.43 -13.64
C ILE A 64 -34.75 19.05 -14.50
N ALA A 65 -35.95 19.48 -14.11
CA ALA A 65 -37.18 19.22 -14.89
C ALA A 65 -37.11 19.79 -16.31
N ALA A 66 -36.42 20.93 -16.50
CA ALA A 66 -36.25 21.52 -17.83
C ALA A 66 -35.41 20.65 -18.79
N ARG A 67 -34.48 19.84 -18.25
CA ARG A 67 -33.59 18.96 -19.02
C ARG A 67 -34.18 17.56 -19.28
N LEU A 68 -35.23 17.19 -18.57
CA LEU A 68 -35.83 15.85 -18.64
C LEU A 68 -36.95 15.75 -19.65
N SER A 69 -37.19 14.54 -20.17
CA SER A 69 -38.36 14.20 -21.01
C SER A 69 -39.67 14.35 -20.22
N LYS A 70 -40.81 14.43 -20.94
CA LYS A 70 -42.14 14.54 -20.30
C LYS A 70 -42.42 13.39 -19.31
N GLU A 71 -42.00 12.16 -19.66
CA GLU A 71 -42.18 10.97 -18.80
C GLU A 71 -41.39 11.08 -17.51
N HIS A 72 -40.14 11.55 -17.56
CA HIS A 72 -39.30 11.69 -16.37
C HIS A 72 -39.69 12.87 -15.49
N LYS A 73 -40.44 13.86 -16.00
CA LYS A 73 -40.96 14.96 -15.17
C LYS A 73 -41.99 14.51 -14.12
N ALA A 74 -42.86 13.56 -14.48
CA ALA A 74 -43.82 12.97 -13.54
C ALA A 74 -43.08 12.21 -12.43
N PHE A 75 -42.02 11.55 -12.77
CA PHE A 75 -41.17 10.78 -11.85
C PHE A 75 -40.52 11.68 -10.76
N LEU A 76 -40.18 12.95 -11.08
CA LEU A 76 -39.63 13.86 -10.06
C LEU A 76 -40.62 14.12 -8.92
N ALA A 77 -41.92 14.23 -9.21
CA ALA A 77 -42.95 14.43 -8.20
C ALA A 77 -43.09 13.18 -7.30
N GLU A 78 -43.04 11.99 -7.89
CA GLU A 78 -43.06 10.73 -7.15
C GLU A 78 -41.83 10.60 -6.23
N LEU A 79 -40.64 10.94 -6.70
CA LEU A 79 -39.41 10.91 -5.90
C LEU A 79 -39.51 11.83 -4.67
N MET A 80 -40.08 13.00 -4.82
CA MET A 80 -40.25 13.96 -3.70
C MET A 80 -41.29 13.48 -2.67
N GLU A 81 -42.32 12.74 -3.10
CA GLU A 81 -43.32 12.16 -2.21
C GLU A 81 -42.77 10.98 -1.39
N VAL A 82 -41.96 10.13 -2.03
CA VAL A 82 -41.41 8.91 -1.41
C VAL A 82 -40.23 9.20 -0.50
N THR A 83 -39.55 10.34 -0.67
CA THR A 83 -38.35 10.70 0.10
C THR A 83 -38.71 11.61 1.28
N PRO A 84 -38.84 11.10 2.51
CA PRO A 84 -39.33 11.92 3.65
C PRO A 84 -38.25 12.86 4.22
N THR A 85 -36.96 12.58 4.00
CA THR A 85 -35.86 13.35 4.59
C THR A 85 -34.53 13.13 3.85
N ALA A 86 -33.70 14.14 3.80
CA ALA A 86 -32.32 14.07 3.28
C ALA A 86 -31.29 13.62 4.34
N ALA A 87 -31.71 13.39 5.60
CA ALA A 87 -30.82 13.19 6.74
C ALA A 87 -29.95 11.91 6.65
N HIS A 88 -30.37 10.90 5.92
CA HIS A 88 -29.68 9.60 5.82
C HIS A 88 -29.10 9.32 4.43
N VAL A 89 -28.86 10.34 3.63
CA VAL A 89 -28.36 10.21 2.25
C VAL A 89 -27.08 9.38 2.17
N ASP A 90 -26.19 9.47 3.14
CA ASP A 90 -24.92 8.72 3.18
C ASP A 90 -25.12 7.21 3.24
N ALA A 91 -26.07 6.75 4.04
CA ALA A 91 -26.39 5.33 4.13
C ALA A 91 -26.96 4.82 2.80
N TYR A 92 -27.81 5.60 2.14
CA TYR A 92 -28.40 5.24 0.86
C TYR A 92 -27.39 5.28 -0.30
N ILE A 93 -26.46 6.24 -0.31
CA ILE A 93 -25.33 6.27 -1.24
C ILE A 93 -24.51 4.97 -1.12
N GLY A 94 -24.22 4.53 0.12
CA GLY A 94 -23.53 3.27 0.37
C GLY A 94 -24.25 2.08 -0.25
N VAL A 95 -25.57 1.97 -0.03
CA VAL A 95 -26.41 0.90 -0.60
C VAL A 95 -26.41 0.95 -2.14
N CYS A 96 -26.59 2.13 -2.75
CA CYS A 96 -26.58 2.27 -4.20
C CYS A 96 -25.28 1.76 -4.81
N ARG A 97 -24.13 2.15 -4.25
CA ARG A 97 -22.79 1.76 -4.72
C ARG A 97 -22.54 0.26 -4.55
N GLU A 98 -22.92 -0.32 -3.42
CA GLU A 98 -22.76 -1.75 -3.16
C GLU A 98 -23.59 -2.59 -4.14
N GLN A 99 -24.84 -2.22 -4.36
CA GLN A 99 -25.72 -2.93 -5.27
C GLN A 99 -25.30 -2.77 -6.74
N ALA A 100 -24.81 -1.60 -7.14
CA ALA A 100 -24.26 -1.38 -8.48
C ALA A 100 -23.03 -2.27 -8.72
N LYS A 101 -22.14 -2.40 -7.73
CA LYS A 101 -20.99 -3.32 -7.80
C LYS A 101 -21.44 -4.78 -7.92
N LEU A 102 -22.41 -5.19 -7.12
CA LEU A 102 -22.96 -6.54 -7.19
C LEU A 102 -23.60 -6.82 -8.56
N ALA A 103 -24.31 -5.86 -9.13
CA ALA A 103 -24.88 -5.98 -10.46
C ALA A 103 -23.80 -6.11 -11.55
N ALA A 104 -22.75 -5.30 -11.47
CA ALA A 104 -21.60 -5.37 -12.37
C ALA A 104 -20.85 -6.71 -12.24
N LEU A 105 -20.64 -7.22 -11.02
CA LEU A 105 -20.03 -8.54 -10.77
C LEU A 105 -20.88 -9.68 -11.31
N ARG A 106 -22.22 -9.61 -11.17
CA ARG A 106 -23.14 -10.59 -11.76
C ARG A 106 -23.04 -10.58 -13.28
N SER A 107 -23.00 -9.40 -13.90
CA SER A 107 -22.82 -9.26 -15.35
C SER A 107 -21.50 -9.87 -15.83
N LEU A 108 -20.40 -9.62 -15.13
CA LEU A 108 -19.10 -10.27 -15.39
C LEU A 108 -19.16 -11.78 -15.20
N GLY A 109 -19.88 -12.26 -14.20
CA GLY A 109 -20.10 -13.70 -13.98
C GLY A 109 -20.84 -14.38 -15.15
N VAL A 110 -21.84 -13.72 -15.72
CA VAL A 110 -22.54 -14.20 -16.92
C VAL A 110 -21.59 -14.22 -18.12
N GLN A 111 -20.80 -13.18 -18.32
CA GLN A 111 -19.78 -13.14 -19.39
C GLN A 111 -18.74 -14.23 -19.23
N LEU A 112 -18.23 -14.45 -18.00
CA LEU A 112 -17.28 -15.52 -17.68
C LEU A 112 -17.83 -16.92 -17.97
N SER A 113 -19.13 -17.14 -17.81
CA SER A 113 -19.75 -18.43 -18.13
C SER A 113 -19.77 -18.77 -19.62
N GLY A 114 -19.59 -17.79 -20.49
CA GLY A 114 -19.51 -17.95 -21.96
C GLY A 114 -18.08 -17.95 -22.53
N VAL A 115 -17.05 -17.89 -21.68
CA VAL A 115 -15.64 -17.83 -22.13
C VAL A 115 -15.10 -19.21 -22.46
N GLU A 116 -14.44 -19.33 -23.62
CA GLU A 116 -13.87 -20.59 -24.11
C GLU A 116 -12.39 -20.75 -23.76
N THR A 117 -11.65 -19.64 -23.51
CA THR A 117 -10.22 -19.69 -23.20
C THR A 117 -9.86 -18.92 -21.93
N LEU A 118 -8.79 -19.34 -21.24
CA LEU A 118 -8.27 -18.61 -20.07
C LEU A 118 -7.77 -17.20 -20.42
N SER A 119 -7.32 -17.00 -21.66
CA SER A 119 -6.89 -15.68 -22.17
C SER A 119 -8.04 -14.68 -22.20
N ASP A 120 -9.24 -15.12 -22.55
CA ASP A 120 -10.43 -14.29 -22.62
C ASP A 120 -11.03 -14.03 -21.22
N ALA A 121 -10.78 -14.94 -20.26
CA ALA A 121 -11.21 -14.77 -18.87
C ALA A 121 -10.38 -13.72 -18.12
N ALA A 122 -9.09 -13.57 -18.45
CA ALA A 122 -8.16 -12.70 -17.71
C ALA A 122 -8.60 -11.23 -17.58
N PRO A 123 -9.05 -10.54 -18.67
CA PRO A 123 -9.53 -9.16 -18.55
C PRO A 123 -10.80 -9.03 -17.69
N MET A 124 -11.68 -10.03 -17.69
CA MET A 124 -12.90 -10.03 -16.86
C MET A 124 -12.58 -10.21 -15.38
N LEU A 125 -11.64 -11.07 -15.05
CA LEU A 125 -11.13 -11.24 -13.68
C LEU A 125 -10.42 -9.97 -13.19
N THR A 126 -9.67 -9.30 -14.07
CA THR A 126 -9.04 -8.01 -13.75
C THR A 126 -10.11 -6.94 -13.50
N ALA A 127 -11.17 -6.89 -14.30
CA ALA A 127 -12.28 -5.97 -14.09
C ALA A 127 -13.03 -6.26 -12.79
N ALA A 128 -13.27 -7.54 -12.46
CA ALA A 128 -13.90 -7.93 -11.19
C ALA A 128 -13.05 -7.53 -9.98
N ASN A 129 -11.75 -7.76 -10.03
CA ASN A 129 -10.82 -7.30 -8.99
C ASN A 129 -10.81 -5.77 -8.88
N GLY A 130 -10.90 -5.04 -9.99
CA GLY A 130 -11.02 -3.58 -10.00
C GLY A 130 -12.30 -3.06 -9.34
N LEU A 131 -13.42 -3.78 -9.48
CA LEU A 131 -14.67 -3.45 -8.80
C LEU A 131 -14.60 -3.70 -7.28
N MET A 132 -13.86 -4.74 -6.86
CA MET A 132 -13.66 -5.06 -5.44
C MET A 132 -12.64 -4.12 -4.79
N ALA A 133 -11.61 -3.70 -5.53
CA ALA A 133 -10.68 -2.65 -5.10
C ALA A 133 -11.36 -1.28 -5.19
N ASP A 134 -12.24 -1.01 -4.24
CA ASP A 134 -12.90 0.29 -4.16
C ASP A 134 -11.84 1.38 -3.97
N ARG A 135 -11.63 2.22 -4.98
CA ARG A 135 -11.10 3.54 -4.71
C ARG A 135 -12.14 4.19 -3.79
N GLN A 136 -11.83 4.27 -2.51
CA GLN A 136 -12.59 5.10 -1.58
C GLN A 136 -12.95 6.37 -2.32
N SER A 137 -14.24 6.68 -2.43
CA SER A 137 -14.69 7.92 -3.04
C SER A 137 -13.77 9.02 -2.54
N LEU A 138 -13.32 9.91 -3.43
CA LEU A 138 -12.56 11.10 -3.05
C LEU A 138 -13.41 11.89 -2.05
N ARG A 139 -13.39 11.46 -0.80
CA ARG A 139 -14.09 12.13 0.29
C ARG A 139 -13.23 13.34 0.65
N ALA A 140 -13.64 14.50 0.19
CA ALA A 140 -13.09 15.75 0.70
C ALA A 140 -13.45 15.82 2.18
N ALA A 141 -12.47 15.56 3.07
CA ALA A 141 -12.68 15.69 4.50
C ALA A 141 -12.64 17.18 4.86
N GLY A 142 -13.71 17.69 5.43
CA GLY A 142 -13.72 19.02 6.03
C GLY A 142 -12.77 19.10 7.22
N MET A 143 -12.31 20.32 7.59
CA MET A 143 -11.39 20.49 8.74
C MET A 143 -11.99 19.96 10.05
N ALA A 144 -13.32 20.01 10.22
CA ALA A 144 -14.01 19.45 11.36
C ALA A 144 -13.88 17.91 11.41
N ASP A 145 -14.01 17.23 10.25
CA ASP A 145 -13.83 15.78 10.15
C ASP A 145 -12.37 15.37 10.39
N CYS A 146 -11.44 16.18 9.88
CA CYS A 146 -10.00 15.99 10.14
C CYS A 146 -9.69 16.13 11.63
N LEU A 147 -10.27 17.12 12.31
CA LEU A 147 -10.08 17.33 13.76
C LEU A 147 -10.67 16.17 14.57
N LYS A 148 -11.87 15.72 14.25
CA LYS A 148 -12.48 14.54 14.88
C LYS A 148 -11.60 13.31 14.70
N SER A 149 -11.19 13.03 13.45
CA SER A 149 -10.28 11.92 13.14
C SER A 149 -8.94 12.03 13.87
N PHE A 150 -8.42 13.26 14.07
CA PHE A 150 -7.21 13.50 14.87
C PHE A 150 -7.42 13.05 16.32
N PHE A 151 -8.50 13.47 16.97
CA PHE A 151 -8.81 13.04 18.34
C PHE A 151 -9.01 11.52 18.40
N ASP A 152 -9.79 10.94 17.51
CA ASP A 152 -10.04 9.49 17.49
C ASP A 152 -8.73 8.68 17.36
N ARG A 153 -7.75 9.17 16.60
CA ARG A 153 -6.44 8.52 16.43
C ARG A 153 -5.47 8.74 17.59
N HIS A 154 -5.64 9.81 18.40
CA HIS A 154 -4.69 10.19 19.44
C HIS A 154 -5.24 10.01 20.87
N THR A 155 -6.48 9.53 21.02
CA THR A 155 -7.05 9.19 22.33
C THR A 155 -6.76 7.75 22.77
N GLY A 156 -6.21 6.91 21.88
CA GLY A 156 -5.76 5.54 22.16
C GLY A 156 -4.23 5.39 22.08
N ASP A 157 -3.73 4.25 22.53
CA ASP A 157 -2.32 3.88 22.34
C ASP A 157 -2.06 3.60 20.87
N LYS A 158 -1.43 4.54 20.17
CA LYS A 158 -1.02 4.35 18.77
C LYS A 158 0.23 3.48 18.73
N THR A 159 0.11 2.27 18.18
CA THR A 159 1.23 1.36 17.99
C THR A 159 1.64 1.36 16.53
N TYR A 160 2.89 1.73 16.27
CA TYR A 160 3.52 1.57 14.96
C TYR A 160 4.09 0.17 14.79
N LEU A 161 4.42 -0.20 13.55
CA LEU A 161 5.02 -1.50 13.27
C LEU A 161 6.33 -1.68 14.06
N PRO A 162 6.43 -2.66 14.98
CA PRO A 162 7.63 -2.90 15.75
C PRO A 162 8.74 -3.51 14.87
N TRP A 163 10.00 -3.21 15.18
CA TRP A 163 11.16 -3.74 14.48
C TRP A 163 12.01 -4.59 15.43
N PRO A 164 12.74 -5.63 14.95
CA PRO A 164 13.56 -6.48 15.80
C PRO A 164 14.77 -5.74 16.42
N ILE A 165 15.00 -4.52 15.97
CA ILE A 165 16.06 -3.64 16.44
C ILE A 165 15.40 -2.39 17.03
N THR A 166 15.51 -2.20 18.35
CA THR A 166 14.83 -1.12 19.10
C THR A 166 15.04 0.27 18.48
N ALA A 167 16.27 0.57 18.04
CA ALA A 167 16.56 1.85 17.40
C ALA A 167 15.77 2.11 16.11
N LEU A 168 15.24 1.07 15.46
CA LEU A 168 14.32 1.22 14.32
C LEU A 168 12.90 1.49 14.81
N THR A 169 12.44 0.78 15.83
CA THR A 169 11.10 0.97 16.42
C THR A 169 10.93 2.41 16.94
N ASP A 170 11.97 2.98 17.55
CA ASP A 170 11.93 4.33 18.10
C ASP A 170 11.88 5.44 17.03
N ASN A 171 12.24 5.14 15.78
CA ASN A 171 12.40 6.15 14.73
C ASN A 171 11.56 5.89 13.47
N LEU A 172 11.05 4.69 13.27
CA LEU A 172 10.25 4.33 12.09
C LEU A 172 8.77 4.22 12.48
N PHE A 173 7.99 5.20 12.08
CA PHE A 173 6.56 5.27 12.33
C PHE A 173 5.75 4.67 11.16
N VAL A 174 6.00 3.39 10.87
CA VAL A 174 5.35 2.68 9.76
C VAL A 174 3.91 2.31 10.13
N GLU A 175 2.98 2.67 9.25
CA GLU A 175 1.53 2.49 9.40
C GLU A 175 0.93 1.68 8.23
N PRO A 176 -0.31 1.19 8.37
CA PRO A 176 -1.05 0.61 7.26
C PRO A 176 -1.13 1.57 6.06
N GLY A 177 -0.75 1.08 4.89
CA GLY A 177 -0.68 1.87 3.66
C GLY A 177 0.74 2.28 3.26
N ASP A 178 1.75 2.06 4.12
CA ASP A 178 3.13 2.45 3.81
C ASP A 178 3.85 1.43 2.94
N LEU A 179 4.73 1.95 2.08
CA LEU A 179 5.70 1.20 1.29
C LEU A 179 7.11 1.36 1.89
N VAL A 180 7.67 0.26 2.39
CA VAL A 180 9.03 0.19 2.93
C VAL A 180 9.94 -0.51 1.94
N ILE A 181 11.07 0.09 1.61
CA ILE A 181 12.10 -0.52 0.76
C ILE A 181 13.32 -0.91 1.60
N LEU A 182 13.68 -2.19 1.56
CA LEU A 182 14.93 -2.71 2.13
C LEU A 182 15.93 -2.97 1.01
N GLY A 183 16.76 -1.98 0.71
CA GLY A 183 17.84 -2.07 -0.27
C GLY A 183 19.10 -2.69 0.32
N GLY A 184 19.83 -3.46 -0.49
CA GLY A 184 21.12 -3.99 -0.06
C GLY A 184 21.84 -4.73 -1.18
N TYR A 185 23.17 -4.79 -1.10
CA TYR A 185 23.98 -5.59 -2.02
C TYR A 185 23.66 -7.08 -1.92
N PRO A 186 24.00 -7.89 -2.93
CA PRO A 186 23.96 -9.35 -2.81
C PRO A 186 24.72 -9.80 -1.55
N SER A 187 24.18 -10.79 -0.86
CA SER A 187 24.75 -11.36 0.38
C SER A 187 24.87 -10.40 1.59
N ALA A 188 24.31 -9.20 1.53
CA ALA A 188 24.26 -8.29 2.69
C ALA A 188 23.36 -8.82 3.83
N GLY A 189 22.44 -9.76 3.54
CA GLY A 189 21.55 -10.36 4.53
C GLY A 189 20.11 -9.82 4.49
N LYS A 190 19.69 -9.17 3.39
CA LYS A 190 18.31 -8.63 3.24
C LYS A 190 17.22 -9.63 3.61
N SER A 191 17.24 -10.82 2.99
CA SER A 191 16.24 -11.86 3.24
C SER A 191 16.29 -12.37 4.68
N ALA A 192 17.46 -12.45 5.32
CA ALA A 192 17.59 -12.84 6.72
C ALA A 192 16.96 -11.78 7.66
N LEU A 193 17.22 -10.49 7.41
CA LEU A 193 16.60 -9.41 8.17
C LEU A 193 15.08 -9.38 7.96
N ALA A 194 14.61 -9.57 6.71
CA ALA A 194 13.19 -9.64 6.41
C ALA A 194 12.49 -10.82 7.10
N LEU A 195 13.14 -11.98 7.18
CA LEU A 195 12.62 -13.16 7.91
C LEU A 195 12.58 -12.90 9.43
N GLN A 196 13.60 -12.23 9.99
CA GLN A 196 13.61 -11.84 11.40
C GLN A 196 12.48 -10.85 11.72
N CYS A 197 12.21 -9.90 10.81
CA CYS A 197 11.05 -9.02 10.92
C CYS A 197 9.74 -9.81 10.81
N ALA A 198 9.61 -10.69 9.83
CA ALA A 198 8.42 -11.51 9.64
C ALA A 198 8.10 -12.35 10.87
N TRP A 199 9.13 -12.93 11.50
CA TRP A 199 8.96 -13.68 12.75
C TRP A 199 8.40 -12.84 13.89
N LEU A 200 8.92 -11.64 14.08
CA LEU A 200 8.41 -10.69 15.07
C LEU A 200 6.96 -10.31 14.76
N TRP A 201 6.68 -9.93 13.51
CA TRP A 201 5.36 -9.43 13.12
C TRP A 201 4.28 -10.52 13.10
N GLY A 202 4.64 -11.75 12.75
CA GLY A 202 3.72 -12.88 12.71
C GLY A 202 3.08 -13.25 14.05
N GLY A 203 3.53 -12.62 15.15
CA GLY A 203 2.88 -12.74 16.45
C GLY A 203 1.57 -11.95 16.56
N ASN A 204 1.45 -10.84 15.83
CA ASN A 204 0.32 -9.92 15.94
C ASN A 204 -0.34 -9.60 14.60
N TYR A 205 0.31 -9.89 13.48
CA TYR A 205 -0.14 -9.57 12.13
C TYR A 205 -0.14 -10.81 11.25
N ARG A 206 -0.99 -10.84 10.24
CA ARG A 206 -0.93 -11.85 9.16
C ARG A 206 0.11 -11.40 8.14
N VAL A 207 1.22 -12.13 8.07
CA VAL A 207 2.38 -11.81 7.22
C VAL A 207 2.43 -12.75 6.02
N GLY A 208 2.43 -12.21 4.81
CA GLY A 208 2.71 -12.96 3.58
C GLY A 208 4.12 -12.67 3.08
N ILE A 209 4.96 -13.70 2.94
CA ILE A 209 6.30 -13.61 2.35
C ILE A 209 6.22 -14.12 0.92
N TYR A 210 6.28 -13.22 -0.05
CA TYR A 210 6.23 -13.52 -1.48
C TYR A 210 7.66 -13.66 -2.00
N SER A 211 8.12 -14.92 -2.08
CA SER A 211 9.47 -15.23 -2.51
C SER A 211 9.53 -15.51 -4.00
N LEU A 212 10.33 -14.71 -4.72
CA LEU A 212 10.47 -14.82 -6.16
C LEU A 212 11.72 -15.61 -6.58
N GLU A 213 12.72 -15.78 -5.68
CA GLU A 213 13.98 -16.44 -5.98
C GLU A 213 14.21 -17.67 -5.12
N THR A 214 13.86 -17.62 -3.85
CA THR A 214 14.20 -18.66 -2.88
C THR A 214 13.01 -19.57 -2.59
N SER A 215 13.18 -20.88 -2.65
CA SER A 215 12.12 -21.84 -2.33
C SER A 215 11.68 -21.76 -0.86
N GLU A 216 10.43 -22.09 -0.60
CA GLU A 216 9.81 -22.09 0.73
C GLU A 216 10.62 -22.89 1.76
N GLY A 217 11.09 -24.10 1.39
CA GLY A 217 11.89 -24.94 2.26
C GLY A 217 13.21 -24.28 2.69
N LYS A 218 13.89 -23.57 1.77
CA LYS A 218 15.12 -22.84 2.11
C LYS A 218 14.87 -21.63 3.00
N LEU A 219 13.73 -20.97 2.87
CA LEU A 219 13.34 -19.88 3.76
C LEU A 219 12.96 -20.43 5.13
N PHE A 220 12.26 -21.57 5.17
CA PHE A 220 11.94 -22.23 6.42
C PHE A 220 13.19 -22.72 7.15
N ASP A 221 14.19 -23.29 6.44
CA ASP A 221 15.47 -23.66 7.05
C ASP A 221 16.12 -22.47 7.78
N ARG A 222 16.07 -21.27 7.18
CA ARG A 222 16.60 -20.04 7.81
C ARG A 222 15.77 -19.62 9.02
N LEU A 223 14.45 -19.71 8.94
CA LEU A 223 13.56 -19.45 10.07
C LEU A 223 13.80 -20.45 11.20
N ALA A 224 13.95 -21.74 10.88
CA ALA A 224 14.26 -22.75 11.87
C ALA A 224 15.58 -22.45 12.61
N ALA A 225 16.65 -22.10 11.88
CA ALA A 225 17.93 -21.71 12.48
C ALA A 225 17.77 -20.46 13.39
N LEU A 226 16.99 -19.45 12.95
CA LEU A 226 16.70 -18.24 13.69
C LEU A 226 15.95 -18.53 15.01
N ILE A 227 14.97 -19.42 14.95
CA ILE A 227 14.06 -19.67 16.07
C ILE A 227 14.70 -20.62 17.10
N THR A 228 15.33 -21.69 16.61
CA THR A 228 15.86 -22.74 17.48
C THR A 228 17.31 -22.56 17.89
N GLY A 229 18.04 -21.63 17.24
CA GLY A 229 19.48 -21.49 17.46
C GLY A 229 20.30 -22.68 16.93
N ILE A 230 19.75 -23.49 16.03
CA ILE A 230 20.48 -24.58 15.40
C ILE A 230 21.33 -24.01 14.25
N ASP A 231 22.62 -24.44 14.20
CA ASP A 231 23.54 -24.02 13.15
C ASP A 231 23.00 -24.38 11.75
N MET A 232 22.88 -23.38 10.89
CA MET A 232 22.43 -23.49 9.51
C MET A 232 23.24 -24.51 8.71
N ALA A 233 24.54 -24.70 9.01
CA ALA A 233 25.36 -25.70 8.34
C ALA A 233 24.94 -27.13 8.72
N ARG A 234 24.49 -27.39 9.95
CA ARG A 234 23.94 -28.69 10.36
C ARG A 234 22.63 -28.97 9.64
N ILE A 235 21.73 -27.97 9.56
CA ILE A 235 20.47 -28.08 8.83
C ILE A 235 20.76 -28.42 7.36
N LYS A 236 21.65 -27.67 6.71
CA LYS A 236 22.02 -27.85 5.29
C LYS A 236 22.66 -29.17 4.96
N ARG A 237 23.44 -29.73 5.89
CA ARG A 237 24.11 -31.00 5.71
C ARG A 237 23.27 -32.21 6.14
N ASN A 238 22.04 -31.96 6.61
CA ASN A 238 21.17 -32.97 7.20
C ASN A 238 21.86 -33.74 8.36
N GLN A 239 22.56 -32.98 9.23
CA GLN A 239 23.32 -33.49 10.36
C GLN A 239 22.71 -33.03 11.69
N LEU A 240 21.39 -33.10 11.77
CA LEU A 240 20.66 -32.77 12.99
C LEU A 240 20.87 -33.88 14.03
N THR A 241 21.17 -33.48 15.27
CA THR A 241 21.29 -34.37 16.42
C THR A 241 19.93 -34.59 17.10
N ASP A 242 19.84 -35.56 18.02
CA ASP A 242 18.61 -35.76 18.81
C ASP A 242 18.27 -34.53 19.65
N ALA A 243 19.27 -33.77 20.11
CA ALA A 243 19.07 -32.53 20.81
C ALA A 243 18.45 -31.48 19.87
N ASP A 244 18.90 -31.36 18.61
CA ASP A 244 18.32 -30.45 17.63
C ASP A 244 16.85 -30.79 17.33
N TRP A 245 16.53 -32.09 17.19
CA TRP A 245 15.14 -32.52 17.02
C TRP A 245 14.27 -32.21 18.23
N THR A 246 14.83 -32.27 19.43
CA THR A 246 14.13 -31.90 20.65
C THR A 246 13.82 -30.39 20.67
N GLU A 247 14.79 -29.53 20.29
CA GLU A 247 14.59 -28.10 20.17
C GLU A 247 13.55 -27.73 19.12
N ILE A 248 13.57 -28.36 17.93
CA ILE A 248 12.57 -28.18 16.88
C ILE A 248 11.18 -28.58 17.38
N ALA A 249 11.08 -29.71 18.08
CA ALA A 249 9.82 -30.17 18.65
C ALA A 249 9.30 -29.19 19.73
N ALA A 250 10.16 -28.69 20.58
CA ALA A 250 9.80 -27.67 21.58
C ALA A 250 9.30 -26.36 20.94
N ALA A 251 9.94 -25.90 19.85
CA ALA A 251 9.54 -24.70 19.12
C ALA A 251 8.28 -24.88 18.25
N SER A 252 7.85 -26.11 17.97
CA SER A 252 6.79 -26.40 16.98
C SER A 252 5.45 -25.71 17.28
N ALA A 253 5.06 -25.64 18.54
CA ALA A 253 3.83 -24.98 18.96
C ALA A 253 3.88 -23.47 18.68
N GLU A 254 5.01 -22.82 19.00
CA GLU A 254 5.21 -21.39 18.73
C GLU A 254 5.27 -21.12 17.22
N ILE A 255 5.98 -21.93 16.46
CA ILE A 255 6.07 -21.83 14.98
C ILE A 255 4.67 -21.93 14.37
N SER A 256 3.86 -22.91 14.81
CA SER A 256 2.50 -23.11 14.30
C SER A 256 1.52 -22.01 14.69
N ALA A 257 1.78 -21.30 15.79
CA ALA A 257 0.94 -20.19 16.25
C ALA A 257 1.22 -18.88 15.50
N ARG A 258 2.35 -18.76 14.77
CA ARG A 258 2.68 -17.56 13.99
C ARG A 258 1.86 -17.45 12.72
N SER A 259 1.27 -16.30 12.50
CA SER A 259 0.49 -16.01 11.30
C SER A 259 1.40 -15.60 10.13
N ILE A 260 2.27 -16.50 9.68
CA ILE A 260 3.22 -16.29 8.58
C ILE A 260 2.95 -17.30 7.47
N GLU A 261 2.81 -16.83 6.24
CA GLU A 261 2.71 -17.66 5.04
C GLU A 261 3.87 -17.36 4.09
N ILE A 262 4.52 -18.40 3.57
CA ILE A 262 5.54 -18.28 2.52
C ILE A 262 4.90 -18.68 1.20
N ILE A 263 4.86 -17.75 0.25
CA ILE A 263 4.21 -17.92 -1.05
C ILE A 263 5.28 -17.96 -2.14
N PRO A 264 5.42 -19.06 -2.91
CA PRO A 264 6.23 -19.08 -4.12
C PRO A 264 5.63 -18.13 -5.16
N ALA A 265 6.32 -17.02 -5.41
CA ALA A 265 5.82 -15.92 -6.24
C ALA A 265 6.59 -15.73 -7.56
N ALA A 266 7.37 -16.75 -7.98
CA ALA A 266 8.14 -16.66 -9.21
C ALA A 266 7.24 -16.33 -10.43
N GLY A 267 7.58 -15.27 -11.16
CA GLY A 267 6.84 -14.81 -12.33
C GLY A 267 5.52 -14.06 -12.04
N MET A 268 5.18 -13.80 -10.77
CA MET A 268 4.00 -13.03 -10.43
C MET A 268 4.19 -11.53 -10.70
N SER A 269 3.08 -10.87 -11.02
CA SER A 269 2.91 -9.43 -11.05
C SER A 269 2.45 -8.89 -9.69
N VAL A 270 2.53 -7.56 -9.51
CA VAL A 270 2.02 -6.90 -8.29
C VAL A 270 0.52 -7.12 -8.11
N SER A 271 -0.27 -7.13 -9.19
CA SER A 271 -1.71 -7.38 -9.13
C SER A 271 -2.07 -8.79 -8.66
N GLU A 272 -1.31 -9.80 -9.06
CA GLU A 272 -1.49 -11.18 -8.59
C GLU A 272 -1.14 -11.30 -7.10
N ILE A 273 -0.05 -10.65 -6.66
CA ILE A 273 0.31 -10.58 -5.23
C ILE A 273 -0.80 -9.87 -4.44
N GLN A 274 -1.32 -8.76 -4.93
CA GLN A 274 -2.42 -8.02 -4.29
C GLN A 274 -3.66 -8.91 -4.12
N ALA A 275 -4.05 -9.63 -5.16
CA ALA A 275 -5.20 -10.53 -5.13
C ALA A 275 -5.03 -11.63 -4.07
N ILE A 276 -3.87 -12.30 -4.04
CA ILE A 276 -3.57 -13.33 -3.04
C ILE A 276 -3.54 -12.75 -1.63
N ALA A 277 -2.85 -11.62 -1.44
CA ALA A 277 -2.73 -10.96 -0.14
C ALA A 277 -4.09 -10.51 0.41
N THR A 278 -4.99 -10.09 -0.47
CA THR A 278 -6.36 -9.70 -0.09
C THR A 278 -7.19 -10.92 0.29
N ASN A 279 -7.17 -11.97 -0.52
CA ASN A 279 -7.94 -13.19 -0.26
C ASN A 279 -7.47 -13.93 1.02
N ARG A 280 -6.17 -13.89 1.33
CA ARG A 280 -5.61 -14.51 2.54
C ARG A 280 -5.62 -13.58 3.75
N GLY A 281 -6.01 -12.32 3.55
CA GLY A 281 -6.10 -11.32 4.62
C GLY A 281 -4.73 -10.90 5.17
N HIS A 282 -3.65 -10.96 4.35
CA HIS A 282 -2.35 -10.48 4.79
C HIS A 282 -2.42 -8.98 5.10
N GLU A 283 -1.90 -8.59 6.24
CA GLU A 283 -1.77 -7.19 6.68
C GLU A 283 -0.40 -6.65 6.30
N ILE A 284 0.62 -7.52 6.33
CA ILE A 284 1.99 -7.21 5.91
C ILE A 284 2.36 -8.10 4.73
N VAL A 285 2.88 -7.49 3.67
CA VAL A 285 3.31 -8.16 2.44
C VAL A 285 4.80 -7.93 2.26
N ILE A 286 5.61 -8.99 2.37
CA ILE A 286 7.05 -8.94 2.12
C ILE A 286 7.31 -9.49 0.72
N VAL A 287 8.01 -8.73 -0.13
CA VAL A 287 8.36 -9.12 -1.50
C VAL A 287 9.88 -9.28 -1.62
N ASP A 288 10.36 -10.50 -1.87
CA ASP A 288 11.80 -10.81 -1.99
C ASP A 288 12.11 -11.34 -3.40
N TYR A 289 12.58 -10.50 -4.31
CA TYR A 289 12.81 -9.07 -4.34
C TYR A 289 12.13 -8.41 -5.56
N LEU A 290 11.86 -7.11 -5.49
CA LEU A 290 10.99 -6.37 -6.43
C LEU A 290 11.46 -6.40 -7.90
N GLN A 291 12.77 -6.44 -8.18
CA GLN A 291 13.28 -6.38 -9.56
C GLN A 291 12.99 -7.62 -10.41
N ILE A 292 12.57 -8.74 -9.83
CA ILE A 292 12.20 -9.96 -10.58
C ILE A 292 10.69 -10.18 -10.67
N LEU A 293 9.90 -9.24 -10.16
CA LEU A 293 8.47 -9.22 -10.43
C LEU A 293 8.22 -9.05 -11.93
N ARG A 294 7.14 -9.64 -12.41
CA ARG A 294 6.66 -9.41 -13.77
C ARG A 294 6.07 -7.99 -13.85
N GLY A 295 6.72 -7.11 -14.61
CA GLY A 295 6.30 -5.74 -14.88
C GLY A 295 6.26 -5.47 -16.37
N GLU A 296 5.40 -4.55 -16.78
CA GLU A 296 5.34 -4.04 -18.14
C GLU A 296 6.33 -2.87 -18.32
N GLY A 297 6.94 -2.76 -19.51
CA GLY A 297 7.84 -1.67 -19.85
C GLY A 297 8.71 -2.00 -21.07
N LYS A 298 9.11 -0.96 -21.82
CA LYS A 298 10.00 -1.09 -22.98
C LYS A 298 11.47 -1.28 -22.58
N SER A 299 11.79 -1.02 -21.32
CA SER A 299 13.11 -1.20 -20.73
C SER A 299 12.99 -1.73 -19.32
N ARG A 300 14.09 -2.30 -18.79
CA ARG A 300 14.12 -2.76 -17.40
C ARG A 300 13.88 -1.62 -16.40
N VAL A 301 14.38 -0.43 -16.69
CA VAL A 301 14.15 0.77 -15.87
C VAL A 301 12.66 1.11 -15.81
N GLU A 302 11.99 1.09 -16.96
CA GLU A 302 10.55 1.37 -17.04
C GLU A 302 9.72 0.28 -16.32
N ALA A 303 10.09 -0.99 -16.50
CA ALA A 303 9.42 -2.10 -15.80
C ALA A 303 9.54 -1.96 -14.26
N VAL A 304 10.74 -1.65 -13.75
CA VAL A 304 10.97 -1.44 -12.31
C VAL A 304 10.24 -0.19 -11.81
N THR A 305 10.18 0.88 -12.61
CA THR A 305 9.38 2.07 -12.32
C THR A 305 7.91 1.72 -12.14
N ASN A 306 7.32 0.98 -13.09
CA ASN A 306 5.92 0.57 -13.04
C ASN A 306 5.64 -0.38 -11.87
N ILE A 307 6.56 -1.28 -11.54
CA ILE A 307 6.47 -2.15 -10.36
C ILE A 307 6.45 -1.31 -9.07
N SER A 308 7.34 -0.31 -8.94
CA SER A 308 7.39 0.56 -7.77
C SER A 308 6.08 1.31 -7.57
N MET A 309 5.58 1.95 -8.64
CA MET A 309 4.29 2.64 -8.61
C MET A 309 3.12 1.70 -8.27
N ALA A 310 3.14 0.47 -8.80
CA ALA A 310 2.11 -0.52 -8.51
C ALA A 310 2.16 -0.99 -7.05
N LEU A 311 3.34 -1.20 -6.46
CA LEU A 311 3.50 -1.56 -5.04
C LEU A 311 3.02 -0.44 -4.12
N HIS A 312 3.36 0.82 -4.44
CA HIS A 312 2.85 1.98 -3.69
C HIS A 312 1.33 2.12 -3.81
N THR A 313 0.79 1.96 -5.03
CA THR A 313 -0.68 1.96 -5.24
C THR A 313 -1.35 0.84 -4.46
N MET A 314 -0.76 -0.36 -4.46
CA MET A 314 -1.26 -1.50 -3.69
C MET A 314 -1.29 -1.19 -2.18
N SER A 315 -0.20 -0.65 -1.60
CA SER A 315 -0.16 -0.33 -0.17
C SER A 315 -1.26 0.67 0.19
N GLN A 316 -1.36 1.77 -0.54
CA GLN A 316 -2.36 2.83 -0.31
C GLN A 316 -3.81 2.35 -0.50
N ALA A 317 -4.08 1.61 -1.58
CA ALA A 317 -5.43 1.18 -1.92
C ALA A 317 -5.97 0.09 -0.99
N THR A 318 -5.09 -0.76 -0.44
CA THR A 318 -5.49 -1.90 0.40
C THR A 318 -5.26 -1.68 1.89
N GLY A 319 -4.58 -0.59 2.27
CA GLY A 319 -4.17 -0.33 3.65
C GLY A 319 -3.17 -1.37 4.19
N LYS A 320 -2.48 -2.12 3.32
CA LYS A 320 -1.48 -3.10 3.74
C LYS A 320 -0.11 -2.44 3.87
N ILE A 321 0.70 -2.91 4.80
CA ILE A 321 2.11 -2.54 4.85
C ILE A 321 2.85 -3.40 3.83
N VAL A 322 3.55 -2.75 2.88
CA VAL A 322 4.33 -3.45 1.87
C VAL A 322 5.83 -3.26 2.15
N VAL A 323 6.56 -4.36 2.34
CA VAL A 323 8.01 -4.35 2.55
C VAL A 323 8.66 -5.01 1.34
N ALA A 324 9.21 -4.23 0.42
CA ALA A 324 9.85 -4.75 -0.77
C ALA A 324 11.37 -4.72 -0.64
N LEU A 325 11.99 -5.89 -0.82
CA LEU A 325 13.45 -6.01 -0.89
C LEU A 325 13.92 -5.52 -2.25
N SER A 326 15.03 -4.79 -2.27
CA SER A 326 15.64 -4.26 -3.50
C SER A 326 17.12 -4.59 -3.56
N GLN A 327 17.55 -5.07 -4.69
CA GLN A 327 18.98 -5.27 -4.93
C GLN A 327 19.64 -3.97 -5.35
N LEU A 328 20.74 -3.60 -4.68
CA LEU A 328 21.56 -2.44 -5.03
C LEU A 328 22.56 -2.81 -6.13
N SER A 329 22.82 -1.87 -7.02
CA SER A 329 23.89 -2.00 -8.00
C SER A 329 25.16 -1.34 -7.51
N ARG A 330 26.29 -2.01 -7.74
CA ARG A 330 27.60 -1.44 -7.48
C ARG A 330 27.92 -0.37 -8.52
N LYS A 331 28.18 0.86 -8.07
CA LYS A 331 28.76 1.92 -8.87
C LYS A 331 30.03 2.40 -8.19
N GLY A 332 31.19 2.02 -8.75
CA GLY A 332 32.48 2.59 -8.38
C GLY A 332 32.97 2.24 -6.96
N ASP A 333 34.23 2.54 -6.72
CA ASP A 333 35.00 2.16 -5.56
C ASP A 333 34.36 2.49 -4.20
N ASP A 334 34.30 1.51 -3.30
CA ASP A 334 34.19 1.56 -1.81
C ASP A 334 33.28 2.63 -1.15
N ALA A 335 32.36 3.25 -1.86
CA ALA A 335 31.46 4.24 -1.27
C ALA A 335 30.19 3.61 -0.68
N ALA A 336 29.81 4.02 0.54
CA ALA A 336 28.55 3.64 1.15
C ALA A 336 27.37 3.86 0.19
N PRO A 337 26.42 2.92 0.11
CA PRO A 337 25.30 3.05 -0.82
C PRO A 337 24.45 4.28 -0.49
N THR A 338 23.96 4.91 -1.53
CA THR A 338 23.03 6.04 -1.45
C THR A 338 21.70 5.63 -2.10
N MET A 339 20.68 6.47 -2.04
CA MET A 339 19.42 6.24 -2.76
C MET A 339 19.64 6.06 -4.26
N ALA A 340 20.63 6.74 -4.85
CA ALA A 340 21.04 6.54 -6.24
C ALA A 340 21.59 5.13 -6.54
N SER A 341 21.91 4.34 -5.51
CA SER A 341 22.31 2.93 -5.66
C SER A 341 21.13 1.99 -5.84
N LEU A 342 19.90 2.44 -5.54
CA LEU A 342 18.66 1.77 -5.92
C LEU A 342 18.47 1.89 -7.44
N ARG A 343 19.34 1.19 -8.19
CA ARG A 343 19.42 1.28 -9.66
C ARG A 343 18.10 0.90 -10.31
N GLU A 344 17.85 1.52 -11.46
CA GLU A 344 16.77 1.30 -12.41
C GLU A 344 15.52 2.14 -12.17
N SER A 345 15.38 2.85 -11.01
CA SER A 345 14.27 3.79 -10.87
C SER A 345 14.51 4.81 -9.75
N GLY A 346 14.75 6.08 -10.11
CA GLY A 346 14.55 7.21 -9.19
C GLY A 346 13.12 7.24 -8.62
N GLN A 347 12.22 6.50 -9.26
CA GLN A 347 10.82 6.35 -8.84
C GLN A 347 10.69 5.58 -7.51
N ILE A 348 11.51 4.53 -7.27
CA ILE A 348 11.51 3.81 -5.98
C ILE A 348 11.75 4.78 -4.81
N GLU A 349 12.66 5.76 -5.02
CA GLU A 349 12.93 6.81 -4.02
C GLU A 349 11.71 7.69 -3.77
N GLN A 350 10.95 8.01 -4.81
CA GLN A 350 9.78 8.88 -4.70
C GLN A 350 8.60 8.17 -4.04
N ASP A 351 8.32 6.94 -4.47
CA ASP A 351 7.17 6.15 -4.05
C ASP A 351 7.28 5.65 -2.60
N ALA A 352 8.47 5.23 -2.16
CA ALA A 352 8.65 4.66 -0.83
C ALA A 352 8.41 5.69 0.30
N ASP A 353 7.79 5.26 1.39
CA ASP A 353 7.64 6.04 2.62
C ASP A 353 8.91 5.94 3.47
N VAL A 354 9.48 4.74 3.52
CA VAL A 354 10.74 4.45 4.20
C VAL A 354 11.70 3.72 3.26
N VAL A 355 12.97 4.13 3.24
CA VAL A 355 14.06 3.43 2.53
C VAL A 355 15.17 3.12 3.51
N MET A 356 15.44 1.83 3.67
CA MET A 356 16.54 1.28 4.46
C MET A 356 17.61 0.70 3.53
N LEU A 357 18.88 0.98 3.80
CA LEU A 357 20.02 0.45 3.05
C LEU A 357 20.88 -0.40 3.96
N LEU A 358 20.95 -1.71 3.67
CA LEU A 358 21.74 -2.70 4.40
C LEU A 358 23.00 -3.05 3.59
N TYR A 359 24.19 -2.84 4.18
CA TYR A 359 25.46 -3.09 3.53
C TYR A 359 26.57 -3.45 4.52
N LEU A 360 27.63 -4.09 4.04
CA LEU A 360 28.83 -4.36 4.84
C LEU A 360 29.58 -3.07 5.17
N GLU A 361 30.06 -2.92 6.39
CA GLU A 361 30.91 -1.81 6.81
C GLU A 361 32.25 -1.82 6.04
N ASP A 362 32.80 -3.02 5.80
CA ASP A 362 33.99 -3.29 4.98
C ASP A 362 33.69 -4.47 4.03
N GLU A 363 33.58 -4.22 2.74
CA GLU A 363 33.27 -5.27 1.73
C GLU A 363 34.31 -6.40 1.68
N ARG A 364 35.55 -6.14 2.14
CA ARG A 364 36.63 -7.13 2.22
C ARG A 364 36.45 -8.11 3.38
N LYS A 365 35.51 -7.81 4.29
CA LYS A 365 35.18 -8.64 5.47
C LYS A 365 33.74 -9.20 5.35
N PRO A 366 33.51 -10.26 4.61
CA PRO A 366 32.16 -10.78 4.35
C PRO A 366 31.39 -11.17 5.64
N ASN A 367 32.12 -11.50 6.71
CA ASN A 367 31.54 -11.80 8.02
C ASN A 367 31.62 -10.59 8.99
N GLY A 368 32.05 -9.43 8.51
CA GLY A 368 32.16 -8.22 9.33
C GLY A 368 30.79 -7.59 9.66
N PRO A 369 30.80 -6.52 10.45
CA PRO A 369 29.57 -5.79 10.78
C PRO A 369 28.86 -5.24 9.53
N ARG A 370 27.54 -5.11 9.65
CA ARG A 370 26.68 -4.47 8.64
C ARG A 370 26.24 -3.12 9.18
N LEU A 371 26.01 -2.22 8.24
CA LEU A 371 25.41 -0.93 8.52
C LEU A 371 24.00 -0.94 7.91
N LEU A 372 23.01 -0.61 8.73
CA LEU A 372 21.64 -0.36 8.29
C LEU A 372 21.40 1.14 8.39
N ARG A 373 21.30 1.81 7.24
CA ARG A 373 21.08 3.25 7.15
C ARG A 373 19.65 3.53 6.71
N ILE A 374 18.96 4.39 7.44
CA ILE A 374 17.67 4.94 6.99
C ILE A 374 17.99 6.07 6.00
N ALA A 375 17.78 5.82 4.72
CA ALA A 375 18.07 6.77 3.65
C ALA A 375 16.89 7.74 3.40
N LYS A 376 15.67 7.26 3.58
CA LYS A 376 14.42 8.03 3.55
C LYS A 376 13.52 7.62 4.72
N ASN A 377 12.89 8.59 5.34
CA ASN A 377 11.84 8.41 6.34
C ASN A 377 10.92 9.61 6.25
N LYS A 378 9.67 9.42 5.90
CA LYS A 378 8.70 10.52 5.77
C LYS A 378 8.31 11.09 7.13
N GLU A 379 8.13 10.22 8.12
CA GLU A 379 7.50 10.57 9.41
C GLU A 379 8.48 10.61 10.59
N GLY A 380 9.79 10.38 10.38
CA GLY A 380 10.72 10.30 11.49
C GLY A 380 12.17 10.62 11.13
N GLU A 381 13.07 10.34 12.07
CA GLU A 381 14.50 10.54 11.90
C GLU A 381 15.12 9.49 10.97
N ARG A 382 16.37 9.73 10.55
CA ARG A 382 17.14 8.86 9.66
C ARG A 382 18.40 8.31 10.35
N PRO A 383 18.23 7.51 11.41
CA PRO A 383 19.36 6.96 12.11
C PRO A 383 20.13 5.96 11.23
N GLY A 384 21.42 5.79 11.57
CA GLY A 384 22.20 4.66 11.12
C GLY A 384 22.41 3.70 12.30
N VAL A 385 22.29 2.39 12.03
CA VAL A 385 22.48 1.36 13.04
C VAL A 385 23.57 0.41 12.61
N LYS A 386 24.55 0.14 13.50
CA LYS A 386 25.55 -0.89 13.27
C LYS A 386 25.01 -2.24 13.77
N LEU A 387 25.07 -3.24 12.91
CA LEU A 387 24.55 -4.58 13.14
C LEU A 387 25.65 -5.62 13.03
N GLU A 388 25.57 -6.63 13.87
CA GLU A 388 26.30 -7.88 13.72
C GLU A 388 25.35 -8.93 13.14
N PHE A 389 25.82 -9.72 12.19
CA PHE A 389 25.06 -10.79 11.60
C PHE A 389 25.67 -12.14 11.95
N ASP A 390 24.95 -12.91 12.72
CA ASP A 390 25.27 -14.31 12.97
C ASP A 390 24.72 -15.17 11.81
N GLY A 391 25.59 -15.48 10.87
CA GLY A 391 25.23 -16.27 9.71
C GLY A 391 24.90 -17.73 10.03
N ALA A 392 25.44 -18.26 11.15
CA ALA A 392 25.13 -19.62 11.59
C ALA A 392 23.67 -19.75 12.04
N HIS A 393 23.16 -18.73 12.69
CA HIS A 393 21.78 -18.71 13.21
C HIS A 393 20.84 -17.75 12.46
N GLN A 394 21.33 -17.11 11.39
CA GLN A 394 20.55 -16.18 10.53
C GLN A 394 19.94 -14.99 11.28
N VAL A 395 20.62 -14.48 12.32
CA VAL A 395 20.13 -13.42 13.22
C VAL A 395 20.97 -12.17 13.12
N PHE A 396 20.31 -11.02 13.12
CA PHE A 396 20.94 -9.71 13.30
C PHE A 396 20.81 -9.22 14.73
N TYR A 397 21.90 -8.72 15.26
CA TYR A 397 21.97 -8.08 16.59
C TYR A 397 22.48 -6.67 16.44
N ARG A 398 22.06 -5.77 17.34
CA ARG A 398 22.65 -4.45 17.44
C ARG A 398 24.08 -4.57 17.97
N SER A 399 25.05 -4.02 17.25
CA SER A 399 26.42 -3.92 17.74
C SER A 399 26.51 -2.89 18.87
N ALA A 400 27.39 -3.11 19.85
CA ALA A 400 27.57 -2.23 21.03
C ALA A 400 28.18 -0.85 20.68
N GLY A 401 28.44 -0.52 19.43
CA GLY A 401 29.00 0.77 18.97
C GLY A 401 27.96 1.66 18.30
N ASN A 402 27.92 2.95 18.66
CA ASN A 402 27.19 3.94 17.88
C ASN A 402 27.93 4.21 16.56
N LEU A 403 27.17 4.34 15.43
CA LEU A 403 27.74 4.90 14.22
C LEU A 403 28.18 6.34 14.52
N ALA A 404 29.45 6.66 14.21
CA ALA A 404 29.86 8.06 14.13
C ALA A 404 28.98 8.72 13.05
N GLU A 405 28.30 9.82 13.40
CA GLU A 405 27.58 10.62 12.43
C GLU A 405 28.52 10.92 11.24
N PRO A 406 28.05 10.75 9.99
CA PRO A 406 28.84 11.15 8.85
C PRO A 406 29.12 12.64 8.98
N LYS A 407 30.39 13.02 9.15
CA LYS A 407 30.80 14.43 9.23
C LYS A 407 30.16 15.15 8.04
N PRO A 408 29.42 16.25 8.27
CA PRO A 408 28.84 17.01 7.17
C PRO A 408 29.98 17.41 6.23
N ARG A 409 29.93 17.00 4.97
CA ARG A 409 30.83 17.48 3.95
C ARG A 409 30.73 19.01 3.99
N ARG A 410 31.83 19.69 4.37
CA ARG A 410 31.95 21.14 4.16
C ARG A 410 31.60 21.40 2.71
N ARG A 411 30.42 21.97 2.46
CA ARG A 411 30.09 22.55 1.18
C ARG A 411 31.19 23.57 0.90
N GLN A 412 31.99 23.33 -0.16
CA GLN A 412 32.74 24.42 -0.73
C GLN A 412 31.71 25.49 -1.11
N PRO A 413 31.93 26.76 -0.73
CA PRO A 413 31.02 27.82 -1.11
C PRO A 413 30.95 27.85 -2.63
N SER A 414 29.78 27.61 -3.17
CA SER A 414 29.45 27.92 -4.57
C SER A 414 29.63 29.42 -4.76
N PRO A 415 30.17 29.90 -5.89
CA PRO A 415 30.29 31.32 -6.12
C PRO A 415 28.93 31.99 -5.97
N ALA A 416 28.90 33.06 -5.20
CA ALA A 416 27.78 33.80 -4.68
C ALA A 416 26.52 33.81 -5.58
N GLN A 417 25.47 33.15 -5.09
CA GLN A 417 24.11 33.58 -5.40
C GLN A 417 23.81 34.70 -4.38
N THR A 418 23.77 35.92 -4.86
CA THR A 418 23.34 37.09 -4.10
C THR A 418 21.87 36.83 -3.69
N SER A 419 21.63 36.73 -2.38
CA SER A 419 20.28 36.58 -1.85
C SER A 419 19.49 37.85 -2.14
N MET A 420 18.22 37.71 -2.50
CA MET A 420 17.28 38.81 -2.72
C MET A 420 17.08 39.72 -1.47
N TYR A 421 17.71 39.35 -0.34
CA TYR A 421 17.68 40.09 0.94
C TYR A 421 18.94 40.93 1.19
N ASP A 422 19.94 40.90 0.29
CA ASP A 422 21.16 41.68 0.42
C ASP A 422 21.18 42.96 -0.41
N LEU A 423 20.02 43.47 -0.82
CA LEU A 423 19.88 44.76 -1.50
C LEU A 423 19.77 45.88 -0.45
N PRO A 424 20.47 47.01 -0.62
CA PRO A 424 20.30 48.16 0.25
C PRO A 424 18.85 48.72 0.17
N ASP A 425 18.38 49.23 1.29
CA ASP A 425 17.01 49.68 1.56
C ASP A 425 16.44 50.80 0.60
N ASP A 426 17.18 51.24 -0.41
CA ASP A 426 16.82 52.35 -1.27
C ASP A 426 16.48 52.00 -2.73
N THR A 427 16.21 50.72 -3.05
CA THR A 427 15.84 50.36 -4.44
C THR A 427 14.30 50.27 -4.59
N PRO A 428 13.67 51.08 -5.49
CA PRO A 428 12.24 50.95 -5.74
C PRO A 428 11.89 49.63 -6.37
N VAL A 429 10.91 48.92 -5.79
CA VAL A 429 10.37 47.65 -6.31
C VAL A 429 9.53 47.96 -7.56
N PRO A 430 9.79 47.39 -8.73
CA PRO A 430 8.89 47.49 -9.87
C PRO A 430 7.65 46.61 -9.63
N PHE A 431 6.50 47.19 -9.91
CA PHE A 431 5.18 46.56 -9.88
C PHE A 431 5.04 45.45 -10.90
#